data_3c1e4ff27a1c877c072d99c434fee842
#
_entry.id   3c1e4ff27a1c877c072d99c434fee842
#
_cell.length_a   1.000
_cell.length_b   1.000
_cell.length_c   1.000
_cell.angle_alpha   90.00
_cell.angle_beta   90.00
_cell.angle_gamma   90.00
#
_symmetry.space_group_name_H-M   'P 1'
#
loop_
_entity.id
_entity.type
_entity.pdbx_description
1 polymer ?
#
loop_
_entity_poly.entity_id
_entity_poly.type
_entity_poly.pdbx_seq_one_letter_code
_entity_poly.pdbx_strand_id
1 'polypeptide(L)' 'MSNDISPAAMALAAYLENFEPAQDGTDVLLKTTEAIERELQDMAEPKEGEVATLMQMAGYRIVYRPDGRHGWAMVRRQ' A
#
# COMPACT_ATOMS: atom_id res chain seq x y z
N MET A 1 -1.11 -24.00 15.36
CA MET A 1 -0.96 -22.59 15.15
C MET A 1 -1.46 -22.19 13.78
N SER A 2 -2.47 -21.39 13.74
CA SER A 2 -3.02 -21.03 12.46
C SER A 2 -2.25 -19.87 11.86
N ASN A 3 -1.91 -20.01 10.60
CA ASN A 3 -1.33 -18.93 9.85
C ASN A 3 -2.45 -18.19 9.17
N ASP A 4 -3.33 -17.62 9.99
CA ASP A 4 -4.47 -16.92 9.44
C ASP A 4 -4.06 -15.60 8.87
N ILE A 5 -3.77 -15.62 7.58
CA ILE A 5 -3.56 -14.39 6.85
C ILE A 5 -4.94 -13.85 6.53
N SER A 6 -5.20 -12.61 6.92
CA SER A 6 -6.50 -12.01 6.67
C SER A 6 -6.75 -11.88 5.18
N PRO A 7 -8.03 -11.90 4.76
CA PRO A 7 -8.33 -11.65 3.34
C PRO A 7 -7.78 -10.34 2.84
N ALA A 8 -7.76 -9.31 3.69
CA ALA A 8 -7.21 -8.02 3.29
C ALA A 8 -5.70 -8.12 3.07
N ALA A 9 -5.00 -8.87 3.92
CA ALA A 9 -3.55 -9.05 3.74
C ALA A 9 -3.26 -9.78 2.43
N MET A 10 -4.04 -10.79 2.10
CA MET A 10 -3.87 -11.52 0.85
C MET A 10 -4.16 -10.64 -0.35
N ALA A 11 -5.23 -9.86 -0.29
CA ALA A 11 -5.59 -8.96 -1.37
C ALA A 11 -4.52 -7.89 -1.57
N LEU A 12 -4.01 -7.34 -0.48
CA LEU A 12 -2.96 -6.34 -0.57
C LEU A 12 -1.68 -6.95 -1.14
N ALA A 13 -1.31 -8.15 -0.73
CA ALA A 13 -0.12 -8.80 -1.26
C ALA A 13 -0.23 -8.96 -2.78
N ALA A 14 -1.39 -9.40 -3.25
CA ALA A 14 -1.62 -9.54 -4.69
C ALA A 14 -1.55 -8.19 -5.40
N TYR A 15 -2.13 -7.17 -4.78
CA TYR A 15 -2.09 -5.82 -5.32
C TYR A 15 -0.65 -5.31 -5.44
N LEU A 16 0.15 -5.55 -4.40
CA LEU A 16 1.53 -5.06 -4.36
C LEU A 16 2.47 -5.83 -5.28
N GLU A 17 2.03 -6.94 -5.86
CA GLU A 17 2.84 -7.62 -6.86
C GLU A 17 3.11 -6.73 -8.06
N ASN A 18 2.29 -5.74 -8.28
CA ASN A 18 2.44 -4.80 -9.41
C ASN A 18 3.29 -3.59 -9.06
N PHE A 19 3.79 -3.50 -7.83
CA PHE A 19 4.49 -2.33 -7.36
C PHE A 19 5.75 -2.69 -6.60
N GLU A 20 6.59 -1.69 -6.39
CA GLU A 20 7.76 -1.80 -5.55
C GLU A 20 7.86 -0.53 -4.70
N PRO A 21 8.46 -0.62 -3.50
CA PRO A 21 8.70 0.59 -2.72
C PRO A 21 9.63 1.52 -3.47
N ALA A 22 9.24 2.78 -3.56
CA ALA A 22 10.06 3.78 -4.20
C ALA A 22 11.10 4.28 -3.20
N GLN A 23 12.34 4.38 -3.63
CA GLN A 23 13.39 4.87 -2.76
C GLN A 23 13.62 6.36 -2.97
N ASP A 24 13.75 6.74 -4.22
CA ASP A 24 13.95 8.12 -4.60
C ASP A 24 13.43 8.28 -5.96
N GLY A 25 13.06 9.40 -6.36
CA GLY A 25 12.94 9.54 -7.71
C GLY A 25 11.81 10.22 -8.34
N THR A 26 11.82 10.17 -9.62
CA THR A 26 11.01 11.04 -10.43
C THR A 26 9.65 10.45 -10.75
N ASP A 27 9.54 9.16 -10.87
CA ASP A 27 8.27 8.56 -11.28
C ASP A 27 7.57 7.83 -10.14
N VAL A 28 7.39 8.56 -9.04
CA VAL A 28 6.81 8.00 -7.84
C VAL A 28 5.32 8.25 -7.82
N LEU A 29 4.55 7.17 -7.61
CA LEU A 29 3.13 7.28 -7.36
C LEU A 29 2.92 7.48 -5.87
N LEU A 30 2.07 8.43 -5.52
CA LEU A 30 1.69 8.62 -4.14
C LEU A 30 0.25 8.18 -3.98
N LYS A 31 0.03 7.12 -3.24
CA LYS A 31 -1.32 6.63 -2.97
C LYS A 31 -1.57 6.69 -1.47
N THR A 32 -2.66 7.33 -1.10
CA THR A 32 -3.04 7.37 0.31
C THR A 32 -3.53 6.01 0.75
N THR A 33 -3.51 5.78 2.07
CA THR A 33 -4.07 4.56 2.63
C THR A 33 -5.52 4.39 2.19
N GLU A 34 -6.29 5.48 2.19
CA GLU A 34 -7.69 5.44 1.80
C GLU A 34 -7.86 5.02 0.34
N ALA A 35 -6.99 5.50 -0.54
CA ALA A 35 -7.05 5.12 -1.94
C ALA A 35 -6.78 3.63 -2.11
N ILE A 36 -5.79 3.11 -1.40
CA ILE A 36 -5.48 1.69 -1.46
C ILE A 36 -6.63 0.86 -0.91
N GLU A 37 -7.21 1.29 0.21
CA GLU A 37 -8.36 0.59 0.79
C GLU A 37 -9.52 0.54 -0.19
N ARG A 38 -9.75 1.64 -0.90
CA ARG A 38 -10.82 1.69 -1.88
C ARG A 38 -10.59 0.71 -3.02
N GLU A 39 -9.35 0.59 -3.47
CA GLU A 39 -9.02 -0.33 -4.54
C GLU A 39 -9.15 -1.79 -4.11
N LEU A 40 -9.01 -2.06 -2.82
CA LEU A 40 -9.13 -3.42 -2.29
C LEU A 40 -10.57 -3.80 -1.96
N GLN A 41 -11.50 -2.86 -1.95
CA GLN A 41 -12.87 -3.12 -1.50
C GLN A 41 -13.56 -4.26 -2.23
N ASP A 42 -13.25 -4.42 -3.51
CA ASP A 42 -13.88 -5.48 -4.30
C ASP A 42 -13.35 -6.86 -3.93
N MET A 43 -12.22 -6.92 -3.26
CA MET A 43 -11.60 -8.18 -2.90
C MET A 43 -11.71 -8.48 -1.43
N ALA A 44 -11.67 -7.46 -0.59
CA ALA A 44 -11.71 -7.63 0.85
C ALA A 44 -11.92 -6.29 1.52
N GLU A 45 -12.48 -6.31 2.73
CA GLU A 45 -12.60 -5.12 3.55
C GLU A 45 -11.51 -5.11 4.61
N PRO A 46 -10.51 -4.24 4.46
CA PRO A 46 -9.46 -4.17 5.48
C PRO A 46 -9.99 -3.53 6.75
N LYS A 47 -9.42 -3.95 7.86
CA LYS A 47 -9.72 -3.35 9.15
C LYS A 47 -9.00 -2.02 9.26
N GLU A 48 -9.48 -1.18 10.18
CA GLU A 48 -8.85 0.11 10.40
C GLU A 48 -7.37 -0.08 10.75
N GLY A 49 -6.51 0.61 10.03
CA GLY A 49 -5.07 0.55 10.26
C GLY A 49 -4.38 -0.64 9.65
N GLU A 50 -5.13 -1.60 9.14
CA GLU A 50 -4.52 -2.83 8.62
C GLU A 50 -3.66 -2.56 7.38
N VAL A 51 -4.16 -1.76 6.46
CA VAL A 51 -3.41 -1.46 5.24
C VAL A 51 -2.12 -0.72 5.58
N ALA A 52 -2.19 0.28 6.46
CA ALA A 52 -1.00 1.04 6.82
C ALA A 52 0.06 0.15 7.45
N THR A 53 -0.35 -0.74 8.35
CA THR A 53 0.58 -1.66 8.99
C THR A 53 1.24 -2.58 7.97
N LEU A 54 0.43 -3.13 7.07
CA LEU A 54 0.95 -4.05 6.07
C LEU A 54 1.88 -3.35 5.08
N MET A 55 1.57 -2.11 4.71
CA MET A 55 2.44 -1.35 3.82
C MET A 55 3.80 -1.11 4.47
N GLN A 56 3.82 -0.76 5.75
CA GLN A 56 5.08 -0.58 6.45
C GLN A 56 5.88 -1.88 6.51
N MET A 57 5.21 -2.98 6.77
CA MET A 57 5.86 -4.28 6.82
C MET A 57 6.45 -4.68 5.48
N ALA A 58 5.82 -4.23 4.41
CA ALA A 58 6.30 -4.51 3.06
C ALA A 58 7.42 -3.58 2.62
N GLY A 59 7.82 -2.64 3.47
CA GLY A 59 8.94 -1.76 3.18
C GLY A 59 8.57 -0.43 2.54
N TYR A 60 7.28 -0.13 2.46
CA TYR A 60 6.84 1.13 1.89
C TYR A 60 6.90 2.26 2.92
N ARG A 61 7.02 3.49 2.45
CA ARG A 61 7.08 4.68 3.30
C ARG A 61 6.10 5.72 2.81
N ILE A 62 5.58 6.49 3.76
CA ILE A 62 4.75 7.64 3.43
C ILE A 62 5.67 8.82 3.17
N VAL A 63 5.41 9.51 2.07
CA VAL A 63 6.17 10.69 1.68
C VAL A 63 5.21 11.88 1.69
N TYR A 64 5.70 12.99 2.23
CA TYR A 64 4.95 14.25 2.27
C TYR A 64 5.63 15.23 1.32
N ARG A 65 4.85 15.84 0.45
CA ARG A 65 5.38 16.79 -0.51
C ARG A 65 5.09 18.23 -0.06
N PRO A 66 5.93 19.17 -0.51
CA PRO A 66 5.72 20.58 -0.11
C PRO A 66 4.37 21.15 -0.51
N ASP A 67 3.75 20.61 -1.56
CA ASP A 67 2.44 21.09 -2.00
C ASP A 67 1.28 20.52 -1.19
N GLY A 68 1.59 19.78 -0.14
CA GLY A 68 0.56 19.22 0.74
C GLY A 68 0.15 17.80 0.40
N ARG A 69 0.59 17.28 -0.73
CA ARG A 69 0.24 15.91 -1.08
C ARG A 69 1.07 14.93 -0.27
N HIS A 70 0.48 13.79 0.01
CA HIS A 70 1.18 12.75 0.72
C HIS A 70 0.61 11.40 0.31
N GLY A 71 1.38 10.36 0.61
CA GLY A 71 0.94 9.00 0.33
C GLY A 71 2.10 8.03 0.38
N TRP A 72 1.78 6.77 0.16
CA TRP A 72 2.78 5.73 0.07
C TRP A 72 3.52 5.88 -1.25
N ALA A 73 4.84 5.93 -1.18
CA ALA A 73 5.67 6.10 -2.36
C ALA A 73 5.84 4.76 -3.04
N MET A 74 5.32 4.63 -4.24
CA MET A 74 5.27 3.36 -4.96
C MET A 74 5.72 3.57 -6.41
N VAL A 75 6.32 2.53 -6.96
CA VAL A 75 6.71 2.52 -8.37
C VAL A 75 6.11 1.27 -9.00
N ARG A 76 5.56 1.40 -10.19
CA ARG A 76 5.06 0.23 -10.89
C ARG A 76 6.20 -0.68 -11.29
N ARG A 77 6.02 -1.95 -11.03
CA ARG A 77 6.97 -2.96 -11.45
C ARG A 77 6.85 -3.14 -12.96
N GLN A 78 7.98 -3.20 -13.63
CA GLN A 78 8.00 -3.40 -15.07
C GLN A 78 8.29 -4.84 -15.43
#